data_ca92f9d0dccdae3463d387a886cc4662
#
_entry.id   ca92f9d0dccdae3463d387a886cc4662
#
_cell.length_a   1.000
_cell.length_b   1.000
_cell.length_c   1.000
_cell.angle_alpha   90.00
_cell.angle_beta   90.00
_cell.angle_gamma   90.00
#
_symmetry.space_group_name_H-M   'P 1'
#
loop_
_entity.id
_entity.type
_entity.pdbx_description
1 polymer ?
#
loop_
_entity_poly.entity_id
_entity_poly.type
_entity_poly.pdbx_seq_one_letter_code
_entity_poly.pdbx_strand_id
1 'polypeptide(L)'
;LSGEKLAQQLEVSRTSIWKAIKELEKAGYRFEHGPTGYRYLPSDVLDAKEIQQELRSFIPDLKVQTMLTSESTMKDAKLAAAQGDSVSKLFVADTQEQARGRFGRPFFAEPGRGIYMSLLLHPDKRFDELPQYTIIAASACVKAIESVTGRSASIKWVNDIYMDGKKVCGILSEAVSDMESGRISHIIIGIGLNFSVPQNHFPADLQEKAISVFPDGQASVTRNQLISKIWQELFTYLSHPEKALDFYKEKSFVLGKTVSFNQKGTTYVGLAKEIGDHGELIVQTNEQKMSLSSGEISLTSIRTQ
;
A
#
# COMPACT_ATOMS: atom_id res chain seq x y z
N LEU A 1 -5.25 23.82 25.40
CA LEU A 1 -4.35 24.05 26.53
C LEU A 1 -3.68 25.39 26.38
N SER A 2 -3.52 26.17 27.49
CA SER A 2 -2.77 27.43 27.45
C SER A 2 -1.26 27.17 27.32
N GLY A 3 -0.55 28.07 26.65
CA GLY A 3 0.91 27.96 26.51
C GLY A 3 1.63 27.95 27.87
N GLU A 4 1.06 28.57 28.87
CA GLU A 4 1.59 28.58 30.24
C GLU A 4 1.42 27.19 30.90
N LYS A 5 0.25 26.56 30.77
CA LYS A 5 0.01 25.23 31.31
C LYS A 5 0.89 24.16 30.61
N LEU A 6 1.09 24.30 29.30
CA LEU A 6 2.03 23.42 28.55
C LEU A 6 3.47 23.64 29.02
N ALA A 7 3.88 24.88 29.25
CA ALA A 7 5.21 25.22 29.75
C ALA A 7 5.49 24.59 31.11
N GLN A 8 4.53 24.67 32.05
CA GLN A 8 4.61 24.01 33.35
C GLN A 8 4.69 22.48 33.24
N GLN A 9 3.81 21.87 32.43
CA GLN A 9 3.77 20.42 32.28
C GLN A 9 5.03 19.82 31.65
N LEU A 10 5.68 20.59 30.77
CA LEU A 10 6.87 20.13 30.02
C LEU A 10 8.17 20.69 30.58
N GLU A 11 8.10 21.45 31.70
CA GLU A 11 9.24 22.08 32.37
C GLU A 11 10.10 22.95 31.44
N VAL A 12 9.44 23.70 30.54
CA VAL A 12 10.09 24.58 29.59
C VAL A 12 9.52 26.02 29.66
N SER A 13 10.17 26.95 28.97
CA SER A 13 9.66 28.31 28.89
C SER A 13 8.44 28.42 27.98
N ARG A 14 7.57 29.41 28.24
CA ARG A 14 6.45 29.74 27.37
C ARG A 14 6.89 30.08 25.94
N THR A 15 8.06 30.72 25.80
CA THR A 15 8.67 31.01 24.50
C THR A 15 9.08 29.74 23.78
N SER A 16 9.57 28.73 24.50
CA SER A 16 9.88 27.41 23.92
C SER A 16 8.62 26.71 23.38
N ILE A 17 7.51 26.77 24.11
CA ILE A 17 6.22 26.25 23.64
C ILE A 17 5.79 26.94 22.33
N TRP A 18 5.85 28.29 22.30
CA TRP A 18 5.49 29.04 21.09
C TRP A 18 6.36 28.67 19.89
N LYS A 19 7.69 28.54 20.09
CA LYS A 19 8.61 28.10 19.03
C LYS A 19 8.28 26.66 18.56
N ALA A 20 8.03 25.75 19.49
CA ALA A 20 7.67 24.37 19.16
C ALA A 20 6.37 24.28 18.35
N ILE A 21 5.33 25.05 18.74
CA ILE A 21 4.08 25.13 17.96
C ILE A 21 4.36 25.65 16.54
N LYS A 22 5.20 26.69 16.40
CA LYS A 22 5.56 27.23 15.07
C LYS A 22 6.31 26.22 14.20
N GLU A 23 7.21 25.44 14.77
CA GLU A 23 7.91 24.38 14.05
C GLU A 23 6.95 23.23 13.65
N LEU A 24 6.03 22.86 14.53
CA LEU A 24 4.99 21.88 14.20
C LEU A 24 4.06 22.39 13.08
N GLU A 25 3.67 23.66 13.10
CA GLU A 25 2.88 24.26 12.02
C GLU A 25 3.64 24.24 10.67
N LYS A 26 4.93 24.52 10.67
CA LYS A 26 5.78 24.38 9.47
C LYS A 26 5.87 22.93 8.97
N ALA A 27 5.82 21.97 9.90
CA ALA A 27 5.78 20.54 9.57
C ALA A 27 4.39 20.06 9.11
N GLY A 28 3.39 20.95 9.03
CA GLY A 28 2.05 20.63 8.53
C GLY A 28 1.01 20.31 9.61
N TYR A 29 1.40 20.32 10.89
CA TYR A 29 0.44 20.17 11.99
C TYR A 29 -0.43 21.40 12.13
N ARG A 30 -1.72 21.22 12.38
CA ARG A 30 -2.70 22.30 12.45
C ARG A 30 -3.09 22.60 13.88
N PHE A 31 -3.03 23.88 14.24
CA PHE A 31 -3.46 24.37 15.55
C PHE A 31 -4.44 25.51 15.38
N GLU A 32 -5.47 25.51 16.21
CA GLU A 32 -6.33 26.67 16.40
C GLU A 32 -5.75 27.49 17.56
N HIS A 33 -5.55 28.78 17.29
CA HIS A 33 -5.08 29.76 18.26
C HIS A 33 -6.27 30.52 18.82
N GLY A 34 -6.47 30.45 20.13
CA GLY A 34 -7.55 31.17 20.82
C GLY A 34 -7.07 31.91 22.04
N PRO A 35 -7.96 32.73 22.63
CA PRO A 35 -7.64 33.49 23.88
C PRO A 35 -7.22 32.56 25.04
N THR A 36 -7.66 31.31 25.03
CA THR A 36 -7.40 30.31 26.07
C THR A 36 -6.19 29.41 25.75
N GLY A 37 -5.50 29.62 24.61
CA GLY A 37 -4.31 28.88 24.20
C GLY A 37 -4.45 28.12 22.86
N TYR A 38 -3.87 26.94 22.78
CA TYR A 38 -3.78 26.12 21.56
C TYR A 38 -4.72 24.95 21.63
N ARG A 39 -5.39 24.66 20.50
CA ARG A 39 -6.13 23.42 20.27
C ARG A 39 -5.55 22.74 19.05
N TYR A 40 -5.03 21.52 19.21
CA TYR A 40 -4.60 20.70 18.09
C TYR A 40 -5.81 20.31 17.25
N LEU A 41 -5.67 20.44 15.93
CA LEU A 41 -6.65 20.00 14.95
C LEU A 41 -6.10 18.76 14.23
N PRO A 42 -6.97 17.81 13.86
CA PRO A 42 -6.53 16.65 13.07
C PRO A 42 -5.71 17.11 11.86
N SER A 43 -4.53 16.51 11.71
CA SER A 43 -3.56 16.86 10.68
C SER A 43 -3.05 15.61 10.00
N ASP A 44 -2.98 15.63 8.67
CA ASP A 44 -2.51 14.47 7.90
C ASP A 44 -1.00 14.59 7.64
N VAL A 45 -0.22 14.49 8.70
CA VAL A 45 1.26 14.46 8.66
C VAL A 45 1.71 13.02 8.92
N LEU A 46 2.63 12.52 8.10
CA LEU A 46 3.21 11.19 8.31
C LEU A 46 4.03 11.16 9.60
N ASP A 47 3.60 10.35 10.55
CA ASP A 47 4.22 10.22 11.88
C ASP A 47 4.64 8.78 12.15
N ALA A 48 5.96 8.56 12.15
CA ALA A 48 6.53 7.23 12.39
C ALA A 48 6.17 6.65 13.76
N LYS A 49 6.04 7.50 14.79
CA LYS A 49 5.72 7.05 16.15
C LYS A 49 4.26 6.63 16.27
N GLU A 50 3.34 7.39 15.66
CA GLU A 50 1.93 7.04 15.61
C GLU A 50 1.74 5.68 14.92
N ILE A 51 2.31 5.51 13.71
CA ILE A 51 2.23 4.25 12.95
C ILE A 51 2.85 3.10 13.75
N GLN A 52 4.03 3.30 14.34
CA GLN A 52 4.71 2.25 15.12
C GLN A 52 3.91 1.85 16.36
N GLN A 53 3.28 2.80 17.04
CA GLN A 53 2.45 2.54 18.20
C GLN A 53 1.23 1.70 17.84
N GLU A 54 0.55 2.01 16.75
CA GLU A 54 -0.62 1.27 16.24
C GLU A 54 -0.27 -0.16 15.81
N LEU A 55 0.97 -0.40 15.36
CA LEU A 55 1.43 -1.71 14.90
C LEU A 55 2.12 -2.54 15.98
N ARG A 56 2.37 -1.97 17.16
CA ARG A 56 3.18 -2.61 18.22
C ARG A 56 2.66 -3.97 18.68
N SER A 57 1.35 -4.19 18.69
CA SER A 57 0.74 -5.46 19.09
C SER A 57 0.90 -6.58 18.05
N PHE A 58 1.16 -6.21 16.80
CA PHE A 58 1.33 -7.15 15.68
C PHE A 58 2.81 -7.46 15.43
N ILE A 59 3.67 -6.46 15.50
CA ILE A 59 5.10 -6.57 15.26
C ILE A 59 5.86 -5.60 16.19
N PRO A 60 6.19 -6.05 17.42
CA PRO A 60 6.74 -5.18 18.48
C PRO A 60 8.04 -4.47 18.10
N ASP A 61 8.91 -5.15 17.32
CA ASP A 61 10.24 -4.65 16.93
C ASP A 61 10.27 -3.91 15.60
N LEU A 62 9.09 -3.65 14.99
CA LEU A 62 9.02 -2.90 13.74
C LEU A 62 9.65 -1.52 13.90
N LYS A 63 10.56 -1.17 13.01
CA LYS A 63 11.06 0.19 12.85
C LYS A 63 10.29 0.89 11.75
N VAL A 64 9.74 2.06 12.03
CA VAL A 64 9.05 2.90 11.05
C VAL A 64 9.90 4.11 10.74
N GLN A 65 10.11 4.38 9.46
CA GLN A 65 10.83 5.55 8.97
C GLN A 65 9.91 6.32 8.00
N THR A 66 9.63 7.57 8.35
CA THR A 66 8.90 8.51 7.48
C THR A 66 9.87 9.49 6.83
N MET A 67 9.61 9.83 5.56
CA MET A 67 10.44 10.71 4.74
C MET A 67 9.55 11.70 3.98
N LEU A 68 10.00 12.94 3.82
CA LEU A 68 9.30 13.91 2.96
C LEU A 68 9.42 13.51 1.50
N THR A 69 10.60 13.07 1.08
CA THR A 69 10.89 12.63 -0.28
C THR A 69 11.75 11.38 -0.25
N SER A 70 11.46 10.44 -1.12
CA SER A 70 12.29 9.28 -1.41
C SER A 70 12.44 9.12 -2.92
N GLU A 71 13.54 8.59 -3.39
CA GLU A 71 13.62 8.16 -4.78
C GLU A 71 12.61 7.03 -5.02
N SER A 72 12.58 6.03 -4.14
CA SER A 72 11.62 4.93 -4.11
C SER A 72 11.72 4.19 -2.78
N THR A 73 10.63 4.04 -2.05
CA THR A 73 10.60 3.28 -0.78
C THR A 73 11.00 1.82 -0.97
N MET A 74 10.76 1.23 -2.14
CA MET A 74 11.27 -0.10 -2.50
C MET A 74 12.80 -0.13 -2.56
N LYS A 75 13.42 0.94 -3.08
CA LYS A 75 14.88 1.08 -3.15
C LYS A 75 15.49 1.26 -1.76
N ASP A 76 14.82 2.06 -0.91
CA ASP A 76 15.24 2.24 0.49
C ASP A 76 15.22 0.91 1.25
N ALA A 77 14.15 0.13 1.07
CA ALA A 77 14.02 -1.19 1.68
C ALA A 77 15.08 -2.19 1.15
N LYS A 78 15.36 -2.17 -0.16
CA LYS A 78 16.43 -2.99 -0.74
C LYS A 78 17.82 -2.63 -0.20
N LEU A 79 18.09 -1.34 -0.02
CA LEU A 79 19.36 -0.86 0.53
C LEU A 79 19.51 -1.32 1.98
N ALA A 80 18.47 -1.19 2.81
CA ALA A 80 18.48 -1.67 4.18
C ALA A 80 18.74 -3.19 4.26
N ALA A 81 18.08 -3.96 3.42
CA ALA A 81 18.30 -5.40 3.31
C ALA A 81 19.74 -5.73 2.91
N ALA A 82 20.31 -5.03 1.92
CA ALA A 82 21.69 -5.22 1.46
C ALA A 82 22.73 -4.82 2.51
N GLN A 83 22.38 -3.92 3.44
CA GLN A 83 23.24 -3.54 4.57
C GLN A 83 23.19 -4.55 5.72
N GLY A 84 22.42 -5.63 5.60
CA GLY A 84 22.32 -6.69 6.60
C GLY A 84 21.37 -6.37 7.75
N ASP A 85 20.44 -5.45 7.53
CA ASP A 85 19.38 -5.18 8.50
C ASP A 85 18.56 -6.46 8.77
N SER A 86 18.58 -6.93 10.02
CA SER A 86 17.83 -8.11 10.47
C SER A 86 16.48 -7.77 11.11
N VAL A 87 16.18 -6.49 11.25
CA VAL A 87 14.93 -6.02 11.87
C VAL A 87 13.97 -5.58 10.78
N SER A 88 12.70 -5.96 10.93
CA SER A 88 11.65 -5.52 10.01
C SER A 88 11.50 -3.99 10.02
N LYS A 89 11.42 -3.40 8.83
CA LYS A 89 11.33 -1.95 8.65
C LYS A 89 10.21 -1.56 7.70
N LEU A 90 9.49 -0.52 8.06
CA LEU A 90 8.50 0.13 7.21
C LEU A 90 9.02 1.51 6.79
N PHE A 91 9.21 1.69 5.50
CA PHE A 91 9.57 2.95 4.87
C PHE A 91 8.30 3.59 4.33
N VAL A 92 8.03 4.85 4.69
CA VAL A 92 6.87 5.62 4.24
C VAL A 92 7.36 6.98 3.73
N ALA A 93 7.01 7.34 2.50
CA ALA A 93 7.37 8.62 1.91
C ALA A 93 6.14 9.47 1.61
N ASP A 94 6.25 10.79 1.80
CA ASP A 94 5.21 11.74 1.43
C ASP A 94 5.10 11.89 -0.09
N THR A 95 6.25 11.78 -0.78
CA THR A 95 6.33 11.66 -2.25
C THR A 95 7.50 10.79 -2.69
N GLN A 96 7.45 10.33 -3.95
CA GLN A 96 8.54 9.58 -4.58
C GLN A 96 8.90 10.18 -5.94
N GLU A 97 10.21 10.32 -6.21
CA GLU A 97 10.71 10.89 -7.46
C GLU A 97 10.74 9.88 -8.62
N GLN A 98 10.99 8.61 -8.32
CA GLN A 98 11.12 7.52 -9.29
C GLN A 98 10.28 6.31 -8.90
N ALA A 99 9.04 6.55 -8.48
CA ALA A 99 8.11 5.48 -8.13
C ALA A 99 7.87 4.56 -9.33
N ARG A 100 8.05 3.25 -9.12
CA ARG A 100 7.86 2.24 -10.16
C ARG A 100 7.05 1.06 -9.63
N GLY A 101 6.11 0.64 -10.48
CA GLY A 101 5.39 -0.62 -10.33
C GLY A 101 6.08 -1.77 -11.07
N ARG A 102 5.35 -2.85 -11.26
CA ARG A 102 5.79 -4.03 -12.02
C ARG A 102 6.20 -3.64 -13.45
N PHE A 103 7.18 -4.36 -13.98
CA PHE A 103 7.76 -4.12 -15.32
C PHE A 103 8.33 -2.71 -15.48
N GLY A 104 8.74 -2.04 -14.38
CA GLY A 104 9.34 -0.70 -14.42
C GLY A 104 8.39 0.43 -14.79
N ARG A 105 7.08 0.20 -14.81
CA ARG A 105 6.09 1.23 -15.14
C ARG A 105 6.09 2.34 -14.10
N PRO A 106 6.07 3.61 -14.51
CA PRO A 106 5.99 4.71 -13.57
C PRO A 106 4.69 4.66 -12.77
N PHE A 107 4.77 5.04 -11.50
CA PHE A 107 3.62 5.23 -10.64
C PHE A 107 3.52 6.72 -10.29
N PHE A 108 2.34 7.31 -10.48
CA PHE A 108 2.10 8.71 -10.16
C PHE A 108 2.09 8.90 -8.64
N ALA A 109 2.93 9.81 -8.14
CA ALA A 109 3.10 10.06 -6.71
C ALA A 109 2.90 11.55 -6.41
N GLU A 110 1.67 11.94 -6.08
CA GLU A 110 1.32 13.31 -5.69
C GLU A 110 1.77 13.58 -4.26
N PRO A 111 2.59 14.63 -4.00
CA PRO A 111 3.03 14.99 -2.65
C PRO A 111 1.87 15.26 -1.70
N GLY A 112 1.92 14.71 -0.49
CA GLY A 112 0.92 14.91 0.56
C GLY A 112 -0.44 14.27 0.30
N ARG A 113 -0.62 13.54 -0.81
CA ARG A 113 -1.92 13.06 -1.28
C ARG A 113 -1.99 11.56 -1.51
N GLY A 114 -0.88 10.87 -1.45
CA GLY A 114 -0.78 9.43 -1.59
C GLY A 114 -0.18 8.75 -0.37
N ILE A 115 -0.23 7.42 -0.36
CA ILE A 115 0.50 6.55 0.56
C ILE A 115 1.49 5.76 -0.27
N TYR A 116 2.77 6.01 -0.04
CA TYR A 116 3.87 5.34 -0.72
C TYR A 116 4.74 4.68 0.34
N MET A 117 4.69 3.37 0.40
CA MET A 117 5.34 2.64 1.48
C MET A 117 5.90 1.31 1.04
N SER A 118 6.93 0.84 1.75
CA SER A 118 7.53 -0.48 1.54
C SER A 118 7.89 -1.10 2.87
N LEU A 119 7.43 -2.32 3.09
CA LEU A 119 7.73 -3.12 4.28
C LEU A 119 8.80 -4.14 3.94
N LEU A 120 9.92 -4.10 4.67
CA LEU A 120 10.96 -5.10 4.69
C LEU A 120 10.67 -6.11 5.81
N LEU A 121 10.54 -7.38 5.44
CA LEU A 121 10.34 -8.50 6.35
C LEU A 121 11.45 -9.56 6.18
N HIS A 122 11.68 -10.34 7.23
CA HIS A 122 12.61 -11.47 7.25
C HIS A 122 11.84 -12.76 7.56
N PRO A 123 11.05 -13.29 6.62
CA PRO A 123 10.32 -14.52 6.83
C PRO A 123 11.26 -15.72 6.72
N ASP A 124 11.08 -16.72 7.58
CA ASP A 124 11.71 -18.02 7.40
C ASP A 124 10.83 -18.90 6.50
N LYS A 125 10.76 -18.54 5.21
CA LYS A 125 9.88 -19.14 4.20
C LYS A 125 10.64 -19.58 2.95
N ARG A 126 10.02 -20.45 2.15
CA ARG A 126 10.57 -20.88 0.86
C ARG A 126 10.15 -19.90 -0.24
N PHE A 127 10.92 -19.88 -1.33
CA PHE A 127 10.68 -18.95 -2.44
C PHE A 127 9.36 -19.21 -3.16
N ASP A 128 8.89 -20.45 -3.22
CA ASP A 128 7.60 -20.84 -3.82
C ASP A 128 6.39 -20.32 -3.04
N GLU A 129 6.57 -19.85 -1.79
CA GLU A 129 5.53 -19.22 -0.99
C GLU A 129 5.40 -17.69 -1.26
N LEU A 130 6.27 -17.09 -2.08
CA LEU A 130 6.26 -15.65 -2.39
C LEU A 130 4.94 -15.12 -2.98
N PRO A 131 4.25 -15.80 -3.91
CA PRO A 131 3.00 -15.31 -4.47
C PRO A 131 1.93 -15.01 -3.42
N GLN A 132 1.91 -15.73 -2.31
CA GLN A 132 0.97 -15.53 -1.23
C GLN A 132 1.09 -14.14 -0.59
N TYR A 133 2.27 -13.54 -0.53
CA TYR A 133 2.46 -12.20 0.03
C TYR A 133 1.77 -11.10 -0.79
N THR A 134 1.72 -11.25 -2.12
CA THR A 134 0.95 -10.32 -2.97
C THR A 134 -0.55 -10.48 -2.75
N ILE A 135 -1.04 -11.72 -2.64
CA ILE A 135 -2.44 -12.04 -2.34
C ILE A 135 -2.85 -11.47 -0.98
N ILE A 136 -2.04 -11.72 0.04
CA ILE A 136 -2.25 -11.22 1.40
C ILE A 136 -2.28 -9.70 1.43
N ALA A 137 -1.31 -9.03 0.78
CA ALA A 137 -1.24 -7.58 0.74
C ALA A 137 -2.42 -6.97 -0.02
N ALA A 138 -2.87 -7.59 -1.12
CA ALA A 138 -4.04 -7.13 -1.86
C ALA A 138 -5.32 -7.26 -1.03
N SER A 139 -5.51 -8.39 -0.36
CA SER A 139 -6.64 -8.62 0.54
C SER A 139 -6.65 -7.63 1.71
N ALA A 140 -5.49 -7.37 2.32
CA ALA A 140 -5.33 -6.40 3.40
C ALA A 140 -5.67 -4.97 2.95
N CYS A 141 -5.18 -4.56 1.77
CA CYS A 141 -5.50 -3.24 1.20
C CYS A 141 -7.01 -3.07 0.97
N VAL A 142 -7.66 -4.04 0.33
CA VAL A 142 -9.12 -3.99 0.09
C VAL A 142 -9.87 -3.88 1.40
N LYS A 143 -9.58 -4.76 2.36
CA LYS A 143 -10.26 -4.79 3.65
C LYS A 143 -10.07 -3.49 4.44
N ALA A 144 -8.86 -2.93 4.44
CA ALA A 144 -8.59 -1.65 5.08
C ALA A 144 -9.34 -0.50 4.41
N ILE A 145 -9.31 -0.41 3.07
CA ILE A 145 -10.04 0.62 2.31
C ILE A 145 -11.55 0.55 2.60
N GLU A 146 -12.14 -0.64 2.51
CA GLU A 146 -13.57 -0.83 2.79
C GLU A 146 -13.94 -0.44 4.22
N SER A 147 -13.08 -0.77 5.20
CA SER A 147 -13.34 -0.46 6.60
C SER A 147 -13.37 1.05 6.91
N VAL A 148 -12.57 1.85 6.21
CA VAL A 148 -12.49 3.30 6.47
C VAL A 148 -13.43 4.12 5.59
N THR A 149 -13.88 3.57 4.46
CA THR A 149 -14.73 4.29 3.50
C THR A 149 -16.18 3.81 3.48
N GLY A 150 -16.45 2.58 3.89
CA GLY A 150 -17.72 1.90 3.65
C GLY A 150 -18.01 1.61 2.16
N ARG A 151 -17.05 1.88 1.26
CA ARG A 151 -17.19 1.69 -0.19
C ARG A 151 -16.50 0.39 -0.61
N SER A 152 -17.09 -0.30 -1.57
CA SER A 152 -16.53 -1.54 -2.10
C SER A 152 -15.28 -1.28 -2.94
N ALA A 153 -14.28 -2.13 -2.73
CA ALA A 153 -13.09 -2.21 -3.57
C ALA A 153 -12.94 -3.63 -4.14
N SER A 154 -12.24 -3.77 -5.24
CA SER A 154 -12.08 -5.03 -5.94
C SER A 154 -10.65 -5.24 -6.42
N ILE A 155 -10.30 -6.48 -6.71
CA ILE A 155 -8.94 -6.86 -7.08
C ILE A 155 -8.89 -7.25 -8.55
N LYS A 156 -8.01 -6.60 -9.31
CA LYS A 156 -7.57 -7.08 -10.61
C LYS A 156 -6.33 -7.95 -10.40
N TRP A 157 -6.45 -9.20 -10.77
CA TRP A 157 -5.33 -10.14 -10.66
C TRP A 157 -4.06 -9.56 -11.30
N VAL A 158 -2.93 -9.54 -10.63
CA VAL A 158 -2.64 -10.18 -9.36
C VAL A 158 -2.51 -9.13 -8.22
N ASN A 159 -2.31 -7.85 -8.53
CA ASN A 159 -1.71 -6.87 -7.62
C ASN A 159 -2.33 -5.47 -7.67
N ASP A 160 -3.41 -5.27 -8.42
CA ASP A 160 -4.03 -3.95 -8.58
C ASP A 160 -5.39 -3.89 -7.90
N ILE A 161 -5.61 -2.85 -7.09
CA ILE A 161 -6.89 -2.60 -6.43
C ILE A 161 -7.66 -1.53 -7.18
N TYR A 162 -8.94 -1.76 -7.35
CA TYR A 162 -9.87 -0.92 -8.10
C TYR A 162 -11.02 -0.47 -7.23
N MET A 163 -11.45 0.78 -7.43
CA MET A 163 -12.70 1.34 -6.93
C MET A 163 -13.40 2.03 -8.11
N ASP A 164 -14.71 1.88 -8.22
CA ASP A 164 -15.52 2.50 -9.29
C ASP A 164 -14.93 2.27 -10.71
N GLY A 165 -14.37 1.09 -10.95
CA GLY A 165 -13.78 0.72 -12.23
C GLY A 165 -12.40 1.34 -12.54
N LYS A 166 -11.81 2.14 -11.64
CA LYS A 166 -10.51 2.79 -11.79
C LYS A 166 -9.52 2.28 -10.74
N LYS A 167 -8.23 2.27 -11.09
CA LYS A 167 -7.17 1.81 -10.20
C LYS A 167 -6.92 2.80 -9.07
N VAL A 168 -6.99 2.33 -7.83
CA VAL A 168 -6.71 3.11 -6.62
C VAL A 168 -5.38 2.75 -5.99
N CYS A 169 -4.92 1.50 -6.15
CA CYS A 169 -3.69 1.02 -5.51
C CYS A 169 -2.96 0.00 -6.39
N GLY A 170 -1.64 -0.01 -6.32
CA GLY A 170 -0.77 -1.02 -6.90
C GLY A 170 0.16 -1.59 -5.85
N ILE A 171 0.40 -2.90 -5.91
CA ILE A 171 1.23 -3.65 -4.98
C ILE A 171 2.39 -4.27 -5.75
N LEU A 172 3.58 -4.27 -5.15
CA LEU A 172 4.77 -4.89 -5.69
C LEU A 172 5.46 -5.69 -4.59
N SER A 173 5.53 -7.01 -4.73
CA SER A 173 6.25 -7.88 -3.81
C SER A 173 7.51 -8.42 -4.50
N GLU A 174 8.65 -8.26 -3.83
CA GLU A 174 9.94 -8.79 -4.28
C GLU A 174 10.60 -9.55 -3.14
N ALA A 175 11.29 -10.64 -3.46
CA ALA A 175 12.04 -11.42 -2.49
C ALA A 175 13.47 -11.63 -2.96
N VAL A 176 14.37 -11.72 -2.01
CA VAL A 176 15.73 -12.21 -2.23
C VAL A 176 15.87 -13.54 -1.50
N SER A 177 16.27 -14.58 -2.25
CA SER A 177 16.55 -15.89 -1.70
C SER A 177 18.04 -16.05 -1.44
N ASP A 178 18.36 -16.76 -0.38
CA ASP A 178 19.67 -17.33 -0.20
C ASP A 178 19.83 -18.51 -1.16
N MET A 179 20.85 -18.43 -2.02
CA MET A 179 21.09 -19.45 -3.05
C MET A 179 21.52 -20.80 -2.49
N GLU A 180 22.09 -20.85 -1.28
CA GLU A 180 22.55 -22.10 -0.66
C GLU A 180 21.40 -22.85 0.02
N SER A 181 20.54 -22.12 0.75
CA SER A 181 19.44 -22.72 1.49
C SER A 181 18.13 -22.82 0.70
N GLY A 182 17.98 -22.06 -0.39
CA GLY A 182 16.74 -21.91 -1.14
C GLY A 182 15.62 -21.20 -0.37
N ARG A 183 15.95 -20.60 0.78
CA ARG A 183 15.02 -19.84 1.62
C ARG A 183 14.98 -18.38 1.25
N ILE A 184 13.88 -17.71 1.52
CA ILE A 184 13.74 -16.26 1.39
C ILE A 184 14.50 -15.64 2.56
N SER A 185 15.57 -14.90 2.26
CA SER A 185 16.30 -14.12 3.28
C SER A 185 15.51 -12.89 3.69
N HIS A 186 14.89 -12.24 2.73
CA HIS A 186 14.00 -11.11 2.99
C HIS A 186 12.98 -10.94 1.86
N ILE A 187 11.85 -10.33 2.22
CA ILE A 187 10.80 -9.92 1.30
C ILE A 187 10.50 -8.44 1.47
N ILE A 188 10.26 -7.77 0.38
CA ILE A 188 9.85 -6.37 0.35
C ILE A 188 8.48 -6.28 -0.29
N ILE A 189 7.52 -5.69 0.43
CA ILE A 189 6.16 -5.44 -0.04
C ILE A 189 5.99 -3.95 -0.19
N GLY A 190 5.97 -3.47 -1.44
CA GLY A 190 5.69 -2.09 -1.78
C GLY A 190 4.22 -1.86 -2.09
N ILE A 191 3.66 -0.78 -1.55
CA ILE A 191 2.28 -0.35 -1.77
C ILE A 191 2.28 1.10 -2.19
N GLY A 192 1.75 1.38 -3.38
CA GLY A 192 1.43 2.70 -3.86
C GLY A 192 -0.10 2.88 -3.91
N LEU A 193 -0.64 3.81 -3.13
CA LEU A 193 -2.07 4.04 -3.00
C LEU A 193 -2.39 5.52 -3.18
N ASN A 194 -3.33 5.82 -4.06
CA ASN A 194 -3.88 7.16 -4.25
C ASN A 194 -4.86 7.43 -3.11
N PHE A 195 -4.46 8.24 -2.12
CA PHE A 195 -5.25 8.45 -0.91
C PHE A 195 -6.30 9.54 -1.07
N SER A 196 -5.87 10.78 -1.33
CA SER A 196 -6.76 11.94 -1.45
C SER A 196 -6.37 12.87 -2.61
N VAL A 197 -5.88 12.29 -3.70
CA VAL A 197 -5.57 13.03 -4.95
C VAL A 197 -6.89 13.43 -5.60
N PRO A 198 -7.19 14.72 -5.79
CA PRO A 198 -8.36 15.16 -6.54
C PRO A 198 -8.30 14.65 -7.98
N GLN A 199 -9.46 14.31 -8.57
CA GLN A 199 -9.48 13.66 -9.89
C GLN A 199 -8.80 14.49 -11.00
N ASN A 200 -8.91 15.80 -10.94
CA ASN A 200 -8.27 16.71 -11.89
C ASN A 200 -6.75 16.92 -11.70
N HIS A 201 -6.16 16.40 -10.60
CA HIS A 201 -4.72 16.40 -10.38
C HIS A 201 -4.00 15.24 -11.06
N PHE A 202 -4.72 14.18 -11.42
CA PHE A 202 -4.11 13.12 -12.20
C PHE A 202 -3.71 13.62 -13.59
N PRO A 203 -2.55 13.19 -14.13
CA PRO A 203 -2.20 13.39 -15.53
C PRO A 203 -3.35 12.97 -16.46
N ALA A 204 -3.53 13.65 -17.58
CA ALA A 204 -4.67 13.47 -18.48
C ALA A 204 -4.89 12.01 -18.92
N ASP A 205 -3.80 11.27 -19.15
CA ASP A 205 -3.83 9.85 -19.53
C ASP A 205 -4.22 8.91 -18.38
N LEU A 206 -4.20 9.39 -17.13
CA LEU A 206 -4.57 8.65 -15.93
C LEU A 206 -5.96 9.01 -15.39
N GLN A 207 -6.54 10.15 -15.76
CA GLN A 207 -7.83 10.62 -15.21
C GLN A 207 -8.97 9.60 -15.37
N GLU A 208 -8.98 8.84 -16.49
CA GLU A 208 -9.98 7.80 -16.74
C GLU A 208 -9.56 6.41 -16.23
N LYS A 209 -8.31 6.25 -15.75
CA LYS A 209 -7.76 4.95 -15.33
C LYS A 209 -7.47 4.86 -13.84
N ALA A 210 -7.27 5.99 -13.17
CA ALA A 210 -6.91 6.07 -11.77
C ALA A 210 -7.96 6.85 -10.96
N ILE A 211 -8.05 6.52 -9.69
CA ILE A 211 -8.91 7.19 -8.70
C ILE A 211 -8.23 7.16 -7.35
N SER A 212 -8.66 8.02 -6.44
CA SER A 212 -8.26 8.00 -5.04
C SER A 212 -9.29 7.34 -4.14
N VAL A 213 -8.87 6.94 -2.95
CA VAL A 213 -9.77 6.50 -1.88
C VAL A 213 -10.78 7.62 -1.56
N PHE A 214 -10.29 8.86 -1.52
CA PHE A 214 -11.08 10.08 -1.31
C PHE A 214 -10.91 11.01 -2.51
N PRO A 215 -11.71 10.84 -3.58
CA PRO A 215 -11.48 11.50 -4.87
C PRO A 215 -11.83 13.00 -4.87
N ASP A 216 -12.57 13.48 -3.87
CA ASP A 216 -12.82 14.90 -3.62
C ASP A 216 -11.69 15.61 -2.87
N GLY A 217 -10.65 14.87 -2.47
CA GLY A 217 -9.53 15.36 -1.69
C GLY A 217 -9.82 15.56 -0.21
N GLN A 218 -11.02 15.18 0.28
CA GLN A 218 -11.46 15.32 1.66
C GLN A 218 -11.48 13.95 2.36
N ALA A 219 -10.38 13.60 3.01
CA ALA A 219 -10.27 12.34 3.71
C ALA A 219 -10.97 12.39 5.09
N SER A 220 -11.75 11.36 5.41
CA SER A 220 -12.37 11.17 6.72
C SER A 220 -11.44 10.55 7.76
N VAL A 221 -10.29 10.04 7.33
CA VAL A 221 -9.21 9.47 8.15
C VAL A 221 -7.87 10.05 7.74
N THR A 222 -6.84 9.91 8.56
CA THR A 222 -5.47 10.28 8.19
C THR A 222 -4.78 9.17 7.41
N ARG A 223 -3.69 9.51 6.69
CA ARG A 223 -2.83 8.50 6.04
C ARG A 223 -2.24 7.53 7.07
N ASN A 224 -1.83 8.02 8.24
CA ASN A 224 -1.30 7.17 9.32
C ASN A 224 -2.31 6.09 9.74
N GLN A 225 -3.59 6.47 9.87
CA GLN A 225 -4.65 5.53 10.23
C GLN A 225 -4.86 4.46 9.15
N LEU A 226 -4.89 4.85 7.87
CA LEU A 226 -5.05 3.87 6.78
C LEU A 226 -3.80 3.00 6.61
N ILE A 227 -2.58 3.57 6.74
CA ILE A 227 -1.32 2.82 6.74
C ILE A 227 -1.36 1.75 7.85
N SER A 228 -1.64 2.17 9.08
CA SER A 228 -1.71 1.26 10.22
C SER A 228 -2.75 0.16 9.99
N LYS A 229 -3.93 0.51 9.48
CA LYS A 229 -4.99 -0.45 9.20
C LYS A 229 -4.59 -1.48 8.14
N ILE A 230 -3.94 -1.05 7.05
CA ILE A 230 -3.45 -1.98 6.00
C ILE A 230 -2.48 -2.99 6.60
N TRP A 231 -1.50 -2.55 7.40
CA TRP A 231 -0.52 -3.46 7.97
C TRP A 231 -1.10 -4.36 9.07
N GLN A 232 -2.04 -3.87 9.88
CA GLN A 232 -2.78 -4.70 10.85
C GLN A 232 -3.52 -5.85 10.15
N GLU A 233 -4.24 -5.54 9.05
CA GLU A 233 -4.92 -6.58 8.26
C GLU A 233 -3.91 -7.54 7.61
N LEU A 234 -2.77 -7.03 7.13
CA LEU A 234 -1.73 -7.88 6.54
C LEU A 234 -1.17 -8.86 7.58
N PHE A 235 -0.79 -8.40 8.77
CA PHE A 235 -0.28 -9.29 9.81
C PHE A 235 -1.34 -10.28 10.30
N THR A 236 -2.60 -9.88 10.36
CA THR A 236 -3.72 -10.78 10.63
C THR A 236 -3.81 -11.89 9.58
N TYR A 237 -3.70 -11.54 8.31
CA TYR A 237 -3.74 -12.51 7.21
C TYR A 237 -2.47 -13.35 7.09
N LEU A 238 -1.31 -12.85 7.50
CA LEU A 238 -0.09 -13.67 7.57
C LEU A 238 -0.24 -14.83 8.58
N SER A 239 -1.05 -14.64 9.62
CA SER A 239 -1.40 -15.71 10.58
C SER A 239 -2.52 -16.63 10.06
N HIS A 240 -3.27 -16.22 9.04
CA HIS A 240 -4.41 -16.94 8.46
C HIS A 240 -4.45 -16.80 6.94
N PRO A 241 -3.43 -17.31 6.21
CA PRO A 241 -3.29 -17.10 4.77
C PRO A 241 -4.45 -17.66 3.95
N GLU A 242 -5.09 -18.73 4.43
CA GLU A 242 -6.30 -19.30 3.82
C GLU A 242 -7.45 -18.28 3.74
N LYS A 243 -7.65 -17.49 4.80
CA LYS A 243 -8.69 -16.45 4.83
C LYS A 243 -8.38 -15.30 3.87
N ALA A 244 -7.09 -14.99 3.70
CA ALA A 244 -6.67 -13.98 2.72
C ALA A 244 -6.98 -14.44 1.29
N LEU A 245 -6.72 -15.72 0.98
CA LEU A 245 -6.97 -16.29 -0.34
C LEU A 245 -8.48 -16.33 -0.65
N ASP A 246 -9.30 -16.76 0.31
CA ASP A 246 -10.76 -16.80 0.15
C ASP A 246 -11.31 -15.39 -0.09
N PHE A 247 -10.88 -14.41 0.71
CA PHE A 247 -11.26 -13.01 0.51
C PHE A 247 -10.76 -12.45 -0.82
N TYR A 248 -9.54 -12.79 -1.23
CA TYR A 248 -9.00 -12.41 -2.52
C TYR A 248 -9.85 -12.94 -3.68
N LYS A 249 -10.25 -14.23 -3.62
CA LYS A 249 -11.13 -14.87 -4.61
C LYS A 249 -12.47 -14.15 -4.69
N GLU A 250 -13.08 -13.84 -3.55
CA GLU A 250 -14.35 -13.08 -3.45
C GLU A 250 -14.24 -11.70 -4.11
N LYS A 251 -13.15 -10.96 -3.84
CA LYS A 251 -12.94 -9.60 -4.34
C LYS A 251 -12.36 -9.52 -5.75
N SER A 252 -12.00 -10.65 -6.34
CA SER A 252 -11.41 -10.69 -7.67
C SER A 252 -12.46 -10.51 -8.76
N PHE A 253 -12.49 -9.31 -9.39
CA PHE A 253 -13.49 -9.01 -10.42
C PHE A 253 -13.15 -9.57 -11.81
N VAL A 254 -12.01 -10.23 -11.97
CA VAL A 254 -11.61 -10.84 -13.25
C VAL A 254 -12.22 -12.22 -13.47
N LEU A 255 -12.64 -12.89 -12.41
CA LEU A 255 -13.26 -14.22 -12.51
C LEU A 255 -14.56 -14.18 -13.33
N GLY A 256 -14.72 -15.17 -14.18
CA GLY A 256 -15.84 -15.25 -15.12
C GLY A 256 -15.75 -14.29 -16.32
N LYS A 257 -14.65 -13.56 -16.48
CA LYS A 257 -14.45 -12.63 -17.60
C LYS A 257 -13.42 -13.15 -18.59
N THR A 258 -13.57 -12.73 -19.85
CA THR A 258 -12.57 -12.99 -20.88
C THR A 258 -11.38 -12.06 -20.67
N VAL A 259 -10.20 -12.65 -20.59
CA VAL A 259 -8.93 -11.95 -20.41
C VAL A 259 -7.98 -12.28 -21.54
N SER A 260 -7.12 -11.33 -21.89
CA SER A 260 -5.97 -11.54 -22.75
C SER A 260 -4.68 -11.41 -21.93
N PHE A 261 -3.69 -12.22 -22.25
CA PHE A 261 -2.38 -12.20 -21.61
C PHE A 261 -1.30 -12.66 -22.58
N ASN A 262 -0.06 -12.28 -22.32
CA ASN A 262 1.10 -12.73 -23.09
C ASN A 262 1.89 -13.76 -22.28
N GLN A 263 2.23 -14.86 -22.90
CA GLN A 263 3.14 -15.87 -22.35
C GLN A 263 4.17 -16.27 -23.40
N LYS A 264 5.46 -16.08 -23.09
CA LYS A 264 6.60 -16.39 -23.98
C LYS A 264 6.46 -15.76 -25.38
N GLY A 265 5.97 -14.51 -25.45
CA GLY A 265 5.81 -13.78 -26.70
C GLY A 265 4.51 -14.08 -27.47
N THR A 266 3.71 -15.06 -27.04
CA THR A 266 2.42 -15.38 -27.66
C THR A 266 1.28 -14.78 -26.84
N THR A 267 0.35 -14.11 -27.52
CA THR A 267 -0.88 -13.58 -26.90
C THR A 267 -1.97 -14.62 -26.92
N TYR A 268 -2.52 -14.90 -25.76
CA TYR A 268 -3.64 -15.81 -25.54
C TYR A 268 -4.88 -15.03 -25.10
N VAL A 269 -6.05 -15.57 -25.42
CA VAL A 269 -7.34 -15.09 -24.96
C VAL A 269 -8.11 -16.26 -24.37
N GLY A 270 -8.73 -16.07 -23.21
CA GLY A 270 -9.49 -17.13 -22.56
C GLY A 270 -10.34 -16.63 -21.41
N LEU A 271 -11.15 -17.51 -20.86
CA LEU A 271 -12.02 -17.24 -19.73
C LEU A 271 -11.26 -17.46 -18.43
N ALA A 272 -11.16 -16.42 -17.58
CA ALA A 272 -10.62 -16.54 -16.23
C ALA A 272 -11.58 -17.36 -15.36
N LYS A 273 -11.21 -18.63 -15.07
CA LYS A 273 -12.09 -19.59 -14.41
C LYS A 273 -12.02 -19.54 -12.90
N GLU A 274 -10.81 -19.56 -12.37
CA GLU A 274 -10.58 -19.64 -10.93
C GLU A 274 -9.21 -19.08 -10.55
N ILE A 275 -9.03 -18.81 -9.27
CA ILE A 275 -7.74 -18.56 -8.65
C ILE A 275 -7.40 -19.80 -7.84
N GLY A 276 -6.26 -20.41 -8.14
CA GLY A 276 -5.78 -21.62 -7.47
C GLY A 276 -5.27 -21.35 -6.06
N ASP A 277 -4.83 -22.42 -5.39
CA ASP A 277 -4.46 -22.38 -3.97
C ASP A 277 -3.16 -21.61 -3.67
N HIS A 278 -2.34 -21.37 -4.70
CA HIS A 278 -1.14 -20.55 -4.60
C HIS A 278 -1.35 -19.14 -5.22
N GLY A 279 -2.60 -18.77 -5.55
CA GLY A 279 -2.93 -17.47 -6.12
C GLY A 279 -2.73 -17.36 -7.63
N GLU A 280 -2.42 -18.45 -8.33
CA GLU A 280 -2.34 -18.50 -9.78
C GLU A 280 -3.71 -18.31 -10.43
N LEU A 281 -3.75 -17.56 -11.53
CA LEU A 281 -4.98 -17.41 -12.33
C LEU A 281 -5.08 -18.56 -13.34
N ILE A 282 -6.17 -19.29 -13.26
CA ILE A 282 -6.48 -20.36 -14.18
C ILE A 282 -7.36 -19.83 -15.31
N VAL A 283 -6.84 -19.88 -16.52
CA VAL A 283 -7.54 -19.39 -17.72
C VAL A 283 -7.83 -20.56 -18.66
N GLN A 284 -9.09 -20.69 -19.07
CA GLN A 284 -9.52 -21.62 -20.08
C GLN A 284 -9.47 -20.93 -21.45
N THR A 285 -8.53 -21.31 -22.28
CA THR A 285 -8.50 -20.95 -23.70
C THR A 285 -9.33 -21.96 -24.52
N ASN A 286 -9.48 -21.73 -25.82
CA ASN A 286 -10.16 -22.67 -26.71
C ASN A 286 -9.44 -24.02 -26.80
N GLU A 287 -8.12 -24.04 -26.58
CA GLU A 287 -7.29 -25.22 -26.78
C GLU A 287 -6.96 -25.93 -25.47
N GLN A 288 -6.73 -25.16 -24.38
CA GLN A 288 -6.24 -25.74 -23.13
C GLN A 288 -6.54 -24.86 -21.90
N LYS A 289 -6.43 -25.50 -20.73
CA LYS A 289 -6.41 -24.82 -19.43
C LYS A 289 -4.97 -24.36 -19.14
N MET A 290 -4.78 -23.07 -18.86
CA MET A 290 -3.47 -22.46 -18.59
C MET A 290 -3.44 -21.90 -17.18
N SER A 291 -2.35 -22.15 -16.45
CA SER A 291 -2.09 -21.62 -15.12
C SER A 291 -1.07 -20.48 -15.21
N LEU A 292 -1.44 -19.31 -14.70
CA LEU A 292 -0.60 -18.10 -14.67
C LEU A 292 -0.18 -17.83 -13.24
N SER A 293 1.08 -18.06 -12.91
CA SER A 293 1.64 -17.72 -11.58
C SER A 293 2.07 -16.25 -11.49
N SER A 294 2.30 -15.61 -12.64
CA SER A 294 2.69 -14.20 -12.74
C SER A 294 2.25 -13.65 -14.10
N GLY A 295 2.40 -12.35 -14.30
CA GLY A 295 2.11 -11.71 -15.57
C GLY A 295 1.11 -10.58 -15.44
N GLU A 296 0.62 -10.12 -16.56
CA GLU A 296 -0.40 -9.09 -16.66
C GLU A 296 -1.55 -9.60 -17.53
N ILE A 297 -2.76 -9.28 -17.13
CA ILE A 297 -3.96 -9.55 -17.89
C ILE A 297 -4.67 -8.26 -18.30
N SER A 298 -5.29 -8.27 -19.47
CA SER A 298 -6.20 -7.23 -19.92
C SER A 298 -7.60 -7.82 -20.06
N LEU A 299 -8.63 -7.07 -19.62
CA LEU A 299 -10.01 -7.44 -19.88
C LEU A 299 -10.30 -7.21 -21.37
N THR A 300 -10.80 -8.22 -22.05
CA THR A 300 -11.21 -8.11 -23.44
C THR A 300 -12.70 -7.84 -23.49
N SER A 301 -13.09 -6.67 -24.02
CA SER A 301 -14.48 -6.45 -24.38
C SER A 301 -14.82 -7.38 -25.55
N ILE A 302 -15.69 -8.35 -25.34
CA ILE A 302 -16.28 -9.11 -26.44
C ILE A 302 -17.12 -8.10 -27.23
N ARG A 303 -16.67 -7.66 -28.40
CA ARG A 303 -17.58 -7.10 -29.39
C ARG A 303 -18.45 -8.28 -29.82
N THR A 304 -19.67 -8.38 -29.31
CA THR A 304 -20.73 -9.17 -29.92
C THR A 304 -20.88 -8.68 -31.36
N GLN A 305 -20.49 -9.52 -32.31
CA GLN A 305 -20.86 -9.35 -33.70
C GLN A 305 -22.33 -9.62 -33.87
#